data_8ffdb7c59242c94c79105807c5f152df
#
_entry.id   8ffdb7c59242c94c79105807c5f152df
#
_cell.length_a   1.000
_cell.length_b   1.000
_cell.length_c   1.000
_cell.angle_alpha   90.00
_cell.angle_beta   90.00
_cell.angle_gamma   90.00
#
_symmetry.space_group_name_H-M   'P 1'
#
loop_
_entity.id
_entity.type
_entity.pdbx_description
1 polymer ?
#
loop_
_entity_poly.entity_id
_entity_poly.type
_entity_poly.pdbx_seq_one_letter_code
_entity_poly.pdbx_strand_id
1 'polypeptide(L)'
;MKFTERSYSSHLLRPKPLVHSDPGGGFLLTMTPWGAPEECQKVMDFVVQHLTTVRQDQEHTSAFQKILSLSDNANQLRQAALMANDFLFRNINSETHEIVIEFLFLAFQRNHVSWCQLGCPHLLLKKANQATQPISCFPESSSFLQKFPLPSYYLGAEPTVAPRCGDLHLDRNDELILLSSNQLPKSIWTLESQKDLETWTDELTQENNSQPFWLGRLKLD
;
A
#
# COMPACT_ATOMS: atom_id res chain seq x y z
N MET A 1 1.90 -16.86 -5.97
CA MET A 1 1.96 -15.38 -5.99
C MET A 1 3.40 -14.93 -6.21
N LYS A 2 3.65 -14.08 -7.20
CA LYS A 2 4.96 -13.51 -7.50
C LYS A 2 4.93 -12.00 -7.38
N PHE A 3 5.68 -11.45 -6.42
CA PHE A 3 5.87 -10.02 -6.24
C PHE A 3 7.26 -9.60 -6.73
N THR A 4 7.34 -8.49 -7.46
CA THR A 4 8.59 -7.87 -7.91
C THR A 4 8.50 -6.36 -7.73
N GLU A 5 9.61 -5.71 -7.42
CA GLU A 5 9.65 -4.27 -7.20
C GLU A 5 10.86 -3.60 -7.84
N ARG A 6 10.71 -2.32 -8.20
CA ARG A 6 11.78 -1.42 -8.60
C ARG A 6 11.51 -0.01 -8.10
N SER A 7 12.57 0.77 -7.93
CA SER A 7 12.46 2.18 -7.56
C SER A 7 13.36 3.02 -8.44
N TYR A 8 12.91 4.24 -8.71
CA TYR A 8 13.68 5.28 -9.35
C TYR A 8 13.87 6.43 -8.37
N SER A 9 15.12 6.86 -8.20
CA SER A 9 15.49 8.01 -7.37
C SER A 9 15.81 9.22 -8.24
N SER A 10 15.43 10.41 -7.77
CA SER A 10 15.74 11.68 -8.41
C SER A 10 16.35 12.65 -7.39
N HIS A 11 16.48 13.93 -7.75
CA HIS A 11 16.87 14.98 -6.80
C HIS A 11 15.79 15.27 -5.72
N LEU A 12 14.55 14.84 -5.93
CA LEU A 12 13.50 14.85 -4.92
C LEU A 12 13.55 13.54 -4.16
N LEU A 13 13.39 13.59 -2.85
CA LEU A 13 13.36 12.41 -1.99
C LEU A 13 11.91 11.98 -1.78
N ARG A 14 11.64 10.69 -2.05
CA ARG A 14 10.46 10.00 -1.55
C ARG A 14 10.92 8.73 -0.84
N PRO A 15 10.46 8.46 0.38
CA PRO A 15 10.84 7.23 1.07
C PRO A 15 10.38 6.00 0.29
N LYS A 16 11.25 4.98 0.26
CA LYS A 16 10.90 3.68 -0.31
C LYS A 16 10.00 2.94 0.67
N PRO A 17 8.88 2.32 0.21
CA PRO A 17 8.08 1.46 1.07
C PRO A 17 8.88 0.27 1.61
N LEU A 18 8.68 -0.06 2.88
CA LEU A 18 8.98 -1.38 3.42
C LEU A 18 7.91 -2.36 2.91
N VAL A 19 8.35 -3.54 2.50
CA VAL A 19 7.45 -4.58 1.97
C VAL A 19 7.61 -5.84 2.79
N HIS A 20 6.48 -6.39 3.26
CA HIS A 20 6.41 -7.71 3.84
C HIS A 20 5.49 -8.59 3.00
N SER A 21 6.02 -9.71 2.53
CA SER A 21 5.25 -10.75 1.82
C SER A 21 5.16 -11.99 2.71
N ASP A 22 3.95 -12.38 3.06
CA ASP A 22 3.71 -13.61 3.81
C ASP A 22 4.23 -14.83 3.04
N PRO A 23 5.07 -15.69 3.66
CA PRO A 23 5.58 -16.89 2.98
C PRO A 23 4.49 -17.85 2.49
N GLY A 24 3.34 -17.90 3.17
CA GLY A 24 2.16 -18.65 2.75
C GLY A 24 1.36 -17.99 1.63
N GLY A 25 1.76 -16.80 1.17
CA GLY A 25 1.08 -16.06 0.12
C GLY A 25 -0.27 -15.48 0.52
N GLY A 26 -0.53 -15.41 1.80
CA GLY A 26 -1.82 -14.98 2.34
C GLY A 26 -2.00 -13.48 2.44
N PHE A 27 -0.91 -12.70 2.51
CA PHE A 27 -0.97 -11.23 2.51
C PHE A 27 0.33 -10.59 2.00
N LEU A 28 0.21 -9.37 1.52
CA LEU A 28 1.30 -8.47 1.18
C LEU A 28 1.04 -7.14 1.87
N LEU A 29 2.02 -6.65 2.62
CA LEU A 29 1.94 -5.39 3.33
C LEU A 29 3.00 -4.43 2.81
N THR A 30 2.63 -3.18 2.59
CA THR A 30 3.56 -2.11 2.27
C THR A 30 3.36 -0.94 3.23
N MET A 31 4.44 -0.39 3.74
CA MET A 31 4.46 0.78 4.62
C MET A 31 5.53 1.77 4.17
N THR A 32 5.15 3.01 3.90
CA THR A 32 6.08 4.08 3.52
C THR A 32 6.36 4.96 4.73
N PRO A 33 7.59 4.93 5.30
CA PRO A 33 7.96 5.72 6.47
C PRO A 33 8.26 7.17 6.10
N TRP A 34 7.61 8.10 6.76
CA TRP A 34 7.96 9.52 6.74
C TRP A 34 8.49 9.91 8.13
N GLY A 35 9.76 9.68 8.37
CA GLY A 35 10.45 9.79 9.65
C GLY A 35 11.40 8.63 9.87
N ALA A 36 11.53 8.17 11.13
CA ALA A 36 12.47 7.11 11.53
C ALA A 36 12.10 5.73 10.93
N PRO A 37 12.90 5.15 10.00
CA PRO A 37 12.55 3.89 9.33
C PRO A 37 12.49 2.69 10.28
N GLU A 38 13.29 2.69 11.35
CA GLU A 38 13.32 1.65 12.38
C GLU A 38 12.01 1.55 13.14
N GLU A 39 11.33 2.67 13.35
CA GLU A 39 10.00 2.67 13.97
C GLU A 39 8.93 2.08 13.03
N CYS A 40 9.07 2.31 11.73
CA CYS A 40 8.19 1.68 10.74
C CYS A 40 8.33 0.16 10.74
N GLN A 41 9.53 -0.37 10.94
CA GLN A 41 9.75 -1.83 11.04
C GLN A 41 9.04 -2.41 12.28
N LYS A 42 9.07 -1.74 13.42
CA LYS A 42 8.33 -2.17 14.62
C LYS A 42 6.82 -2.24 14.37
N VAL A 43 6.28 -1.24 13.65
CA VAL A 43 4.85 -1.23 13.27
C VAL A 43 4.54 -2.36 12.28
N MET A 44 5.42 -2.61 11.31
CA MET A 44 5.27 -3.72 10.38
C MET A 44 5.21 -5.05 11.12
N ASP A 45 6.16 -5.30 12.04
CA ASP A 45 6.24 -6.52 12.83
C ASP A 45 4.98 -6.72 13.70
N PHE A 46 4.49 -5.63 14.30
CA PHE A 46 3.24 -5.62 15.07
C PHE A 46 2.03 -6.03 14.21
N VAL A 47 1.90 -5.45 13.02
CA VAL A 47 0.80 -5.78 12.08
C VAL A 47 0.90 -7.22 11.58
N VAL A 48 2.10 -7.68 11.24
CA VAL A 48 2.35 -9.07 10.80
C VAL A 48 1.94 -10.06 11.90
N GLN A 49 2.38 -9.81 13.14
CA GLN A 49 2.02 -10.65 14.28
C GLN A 49 0.51 -10.69 14.49
N HIS A 50 -0.16 -9.54 14.45
CA HIS A 50 -1.62 -9.46 14.59
C HIS A 50 -2.35 -10.26 13.51
N LEU A 51 -2.03 -10.03 12.23
CA LEU A 51 -2.67 -10.73 11.11
C LEU A 51 -2.43 -12.24 11.15
N THR A 52 -1.25 -12.67 11.57
CA THR A 52 -0.92 -14.09 11.72
C THR A 52 -1.76 -14.71 12.84
N THR A 53 -1.89 -14.04 13.99
CA THR A 53 -2.69 -14.52 15.12
C THR A 53 -4.17 -14.63 14.76
N VAL A 54 -4.74 -13.58 14.13
CA VAL A 54 -6.16 -13.57 13.74
C VAL A 54 -6.49 -14.68 12.74
N ARG A 55 -5.57 -15.05 11.87
CA ARG A 55 -5.75 -16.18 10.94
C ARG A 55 -5.74 -17.54 11.60
N GLN A 56 -4.99 -17.69 12.69
CA GLN A 56 -4.91 -18.95 13.46
C GLN A 56 -6.07 -19.10 14.42
N ASP A 57 -6.62 -18.01 14.92
CA ASP A 57 -7.71 -17.99 15.90
C ASP A 57 -8.94 -17.27 15.36
N GLN A 58 -9.92 -18.05 14.89
CA GLN A 58 -11.17 -17.52 14.33
C GLN A 58 -12.10 -16.88 15.38
N GLU A 59 -11.88 -17.15 16.68
CA GLU A 59 -12.65 -16.56 17.78
C GLU A 59 -12.07 -15.24 18.28
N HIS A 60 -11.03 -14.72 17.64
CA HIS A 60 -10.39 -13.48 18.05
C HIS A 60 -11.35 -12.29 18.04
N THR A 61 -11.62 -11.74 19.21
CA THR A 61 -12.45 -10.54 19.37
C THR A 61 -11.63 -9.29 19.15
N SER A 62 -12.06 -8.46 18.17
CA SER A 62 -11.42 -7.18 17.89
C SER A 62 -12.03 -6.05 18.72
N ALA A 63 -11.21 -5.10 19.16
CA ALA A 63 -11.64 -3.86 19.79
C ALA A 63 -12.41 -2.92 18.84
N PHE A 64 -12.32 -3.15 17.52
CA PHE A 64 -12.93 -2.31 16.49
C PHE A 64 -14.14 -3.00 15.86
N GLN A 65 -15.23 -2.24 15.73
CA GLN A 65 -16.47 -2.75 15.13
C GLN A 65 -16.25 -3.14 13.65
N LYS A 66 -16.77 -4.32 13.27
CA LYS A 66 -16.81 -4.75 11.87
C LYS A 66 -17.77 -3.89 11.04
N ILE A 67 -17.38 -3.61 9.81
CA ILE A 67 -18.25 -2.98 8.80
C ILE A 67 -18.92 -4.11 8.02
N LEU A 68 -20.25 -4.18 8.05
CA LEU A 68 -21.02 -5.28 7.47
C LEU A 68 -20.92 -5.37 5.93
N SER A 69 -20.61 -4.27 5.26
CA SER A 69 -20.47 -4.23 3.81
C SER A 69 -19.08 -4.67 3.30
N LEU A 70 -18.13 -4.95 4.21
CA LEU A 70 -16.79 -5.43 3.87
C LEU A 70 -16.69 -6.94 4.14
N SER A 71 -15.86 -7.62 3.35
CA SER A 71 -15.49 -9.01 3.62
C SER A 71 -14.78 -9.15 4.98
N ASP A 72 -14.69 -10.38 5.50
CA ASP A 72 -13.94 -10.63 6.73
C ASP A 72 -12.46 -10.26 6.57
N ASN A 73 -11.83 -10.58 5.44
CA ASN A 73 -10.46 -10.21 5.16
C ASN A 73 -10.26 -8.68 5.12
N ALA A 74 -11.14 -7.94 4.44
CA ALA A 74 -11.07 -6.48 4.42
C ALA A 74 -11.26 -5.87 5.81
N ASN A 75 -12.16 -6.44 6.63
CA ASN A 75 -12.32 -6.04 8.03
C ASN A 75 -11.07 -6.33 8.86
N GLN A 76 -10.42 -7.49 8.69
CA GLN A 76 -9.18 -7.84 9.39
C GLN A 76 -8.04 -6.87 9.04
N LEU A 77 -7.86 -6.54 7.74
CA LEU A 77 -6.88 -5.56 7.31
C LEU A 77 -7.16 -4.17 7.89
N ARG A 78 -8.44 -3.76 7.90
CA ARG A 78 -8.86 -2.50 8.50
C ARG A 78 -8.57 -2.46 10.00
N GLN A 79 -8.88 -3.52 10.73
CA GLN A 79 -8.60 -3.63 12.15
C GLN A 79 -7.10 -3.55 12.44
N ALA A 80 -6.27 -4.25 11.65
CA ALA A 80 -4.82 -4.19 11.76
C ALA A 80 -4.30 -2.76 11.55
N ALA A 81 -4.84 -2.02 10.56
CA ALA A 81 -4.48 -0.64 10.31
C ALA A 81 -4.89 0.29 11.47
N LEU A 82 -6.08 0.12 12.05
CA LEU A 82 -6.53 0.92 13.19
C LEU A 82 -5.68 0.64 14.44
N MET A 83 -5.31 -0.62 14.68
CA MET A 83 -4.40 -1.00 15.77
C MET A 83 -3.00 -0.43 15.55
N ALA A 84 -2.49 -0.44 14.31
CA ALA A 84 -1.22 0.18 13.95
C ALA A 84 -1.24 1.70 14.22
N ASN A 85 -2.35 2.37 13.90
CA ASN A 85 -2.52 3.78 14.19
C ASN A 85 -2.51 4.06 15.71
N ASP A 86 -3.25 3.28 16.48
CA ASP A 86 -3.29 3.42 17.94
C ASP A 86 -1.90 3.18 18.56
N PHE A 87 -1.20 2.15 18.09
CA PHE A 87 0.17 1.85 18.52
C PHE A 87 1.15 2.99 18.20
N LEU A 88 1.12 3.53 16.97
CA LEU A 88 1.94 4.68 16.57
C LEU A 88 1.63 5.92 17.40
N PHE A 89 0.35 6.28 17.47
CA PHE A 89 -0.09 7.52 18.12
C PHE A 89 0.22 7.52 19.62
N ARG A 90 -0.04 6.39 20.31
CA ARG A 90 0.11 6.32 21.78
C ARG A 90 1.49 5.96 22.28
N ASN A 91 2.25 5.16 21.51
CA ASN A 91 3.51 4.63 22.02
C ASN A 91 4.74 5.28 21.34
N ILE A 92 4.69 5.52 20.02
CA ILE A 92 5.85 6.07 19.31
C ILE A 92 5.78 7.60 19.26
N ASN A 93 4.62 8.13 18.89
CA ASN A 93 4.41 9.57 18.72
C ASN A 93 3.81 10.25 19.97
N SER A 94 3.88 9.63 21.14
CA SER A 94 3.23 10.12 22.36
C SER A 94 3.77 11.48 22.87
N GLU A 95 5.07 11.71 22.70
CA GLU A 95 5.73 12.96 23.12
C GLU A 95 6.12 13.85 21.94
N THR A 96 6.62 13.21 20.87
CA THR A 96 7.06 13.86 19.64
C THR A 96 6.56 13.09 18.43
N HIS A 97 6.19 13.80 17.36
CA HIS A 97 5.81 13.15 16.10
C HIS A 97 7.08 12.70 15.34
N GLU A 98 7.57 11.51 15.65
CA GLU A 98 8.80 10.97 15.07
C GLU A 98 8.59 10.38 13.68
N ILE A 99 7.39 9.82 13.42
CA ILE A 99 7.09 9.15 12.17
C ILE A 99 5.60 9.21 11.85
N VAL A 100 5.30 9.33 10.55
CA VAL A 100 3.96 9.01 10.00
C VAL A 100 4.12 8.00 8.87
N ILE A 101 3.10 7.16 8.65
CA ILE A 101 3.19 6.01 7.75
C ILE A 101 2.01 6.02 6.77
N GLU A 102 2.31 6.05 5.46
CA GLU A 102 1.35 5.65 4.43
C GLU A 102 1.41 4.13 4.27
N PHE A 103 0.29 3.49 3.93
CA PHE A 103 0.27 2.04 3.78
C PHE A 103 -0.72 1.53 2.74
N LEU A 104 -0.43 0.34 2.22
CA LEU A 104 -1.37 -0.52 1.52
C LEU A 104 -1.18 -1.95 2.00
N PHE A 105 -2.26 -2.55 2.49
CA PHE A 105 -2.33 -3.94 2.90
C PHE A 105 -3.23 -4.72 1.95
N LEU A 106 -2.77 -5.88 1.51
CA LEU A 106 -3.50 -6.80 0.63
C LEU A 106 -3.62 -8.15 1.31
N ALA A 107 -4.79 -8.77 1.25
CA ALA A 107 -5.02 -10.15 1.68
C ALA A 107 -5.61 -10.95 0.51
N PHE A 108 -5.10 -12.17 0.33
CA PHE A 108 -5.42 -13.02 -0.81
C PHE A 108 -6.19 -14.25 -0.38
N GLN A 109 -7.28 -14.54 -1.08
CA GLN A 109 -8.07 -15.75 -0.90
C GLN A 109 -8.53 -16.26 -2.28
N ARG A 110 -7.81 -17.22 -2.86
CA ARG A 110 -8.03 -17.67 -4.25
C ARG A 110 -7.95 -16.48 -5.21
N ASN A 111 -9.04 -16.18 -5.94
CA ASN A 111 -9.13 -15.09 -6.89
C ASN A 111 -9.66 -13.78 -6.28
N HIS A 112 -9.89 -13.74 -4.98
CA HIS A 112 -10.33 -12.55 -4.28
C HIS A 112 -9.16 -11.88 -3.58
N VAL A 113 -9.09 -10.56 -3.72
CA VAL A 113 -8.11 -9.71 -3.04
C VAL A 113 -8.87 -8.67 -2.23
N SER A 114 -8.68 -8.72 -0.94
CA SER A 114 -9.12 -7.66 -0.03
C SER A 114 -7.99 -6.67 0.15
N TRP A 115 -8.31 -5.39 0.21
CA TRP A 115 -7.32 -4.34 0.39
C TRP A 115 -7.75 -3.33 1.44
N CYS A 116 -6.76 -2.71 2.08
CA CYS A 116 -6.93 -1.61 3.02
C CYS A 116 -5.77 -0.62 2.83
N GLN A 117 -6.06 0.67 2.69
CA GLN A 117 -5.09 1.67 2.26
C GLN A 117 -5.31 3.03 2.94
N LEU A 118 -4.19 3.72 3.22
CA LEU A 118 -4.17 5.13 3.58
C LEU A 118 -2.91 5.78 2.98
N GLY A 119 -3.09 6.74 2.07
CA GLY A 119 -1.99 7.31 1.29
C GLY A 119 -1.46 6.38 0.19
N CYS A 120 -0.18 6.48 -0.09
CA CYS A 120 0.52 5.64 -1.06
C CYS A 120 0.97 4.28 -0.47
N PRO A 121 1.21 3.29 -1.33
CA PRO A 121 1.17 3.31 -2.79
C PRO A 121 -0.24 3.28 -3.35
N HIS A 122 -0.46 3.89 -4.53
CA HIS A 122 -1.68 3.72 -5.31
C HIS A 122 -1.85 2.26 -5.72
N LEU A 123 -3.08 1.77 -5.67
CA LEU A 123 -3.45 0.42 -6.11
C LEU A 123 -4.14 0.49 -7.46
N LEU A 124 -3.54 -0.15 -8.46
CA LEU A 124 -4.03 -0.20 -9.82
C LEU A 124 -4.20 -1.65 -10.26
N LEU A 125 -5.15 -1.88 -11.17
CA LEU A 125 -5.40 -3.17 -11.79
C LEU A 125 -5.03 -3.11 -13.26
N LYS A 126 -4.16 -4.03 -13.67
CA LYS A 126 -3.82 -4.27 -15.08
C LYS A 126 -4.49 -5.57 -15.53
N LYS A 127 -5.52 -5.44 -16.33
CA LYS A 127 -6.13 -6.57 -17.03
C LYS A 127 -5.38 -6.89 -18.32
N ALA A 128 -5.37 -8.17 -18.69
CA ALA A 128 -4.77 -8.58 -19.95
C ALA A 128 -5.40 -7.81 -21.13
N ASN A 129 -4.58 -7.22 -22.00
CA ASN A 129 -4.99 -6.47 -23.21
C ASN A 129 -5.96 -5.28 -22.95
N GLN A 130 -6.03 -4.76 -21.74
CA GLN A 130 -6.81 -3.57 -21.42
C GLN A 130 -5.90 -2.47 -20.85
N ALA A 131 -6.40 -1.25 -20.82
CA ALA A 131 -5.77 -0.15 -20.12
C ALA A 131 -5.71 -0.46 -18.60
N THR A 132 -4.69 0.05 -17.93
CA THR A 132 -4.61 -0.02 -16.47
C THR A 132 -5.78 0.75 -15.86
N GLN A 133 -6.34 0.24 -14.78
CA GLN A 133 -7.51 0.80 -14.09
C GLN A 133 -7.17 1.18 -12.66
N PRO A 134 -7.60 2.35 -12.16
CA PRO A 134 -7.41 2.71 -10.77
C PRO A 134 -8.40 1.91 -9.90
N ILE A 135 -7.89 1.25 -8.86
CA ILE A 135 -8.69 0.62 -7.81
C ILE A 135 -8.80 1.56 -6.61
N SER A 136 -7.66 2.00 -6.11
CA SER A 136 -7.61 2.97 -5.03
C SER A 136 -6.42 3.90 -5.21
N CYS A 137 -6.73 5.16 -5.48
CA CYS A 137 -5.75 6.21 -5.61
C CYS A 137 -6.14 7.35 -4.67
N PHE A 138 -5.15 7.85 -3.91
CA PHE A 138 -5.36 9.04 -3.11
C PHE A 138 -5.01 10.26 -3.97
N PRO A 139 -5.94 11.23 -4.11
CA PRO A 139 -5.64 12.47 -4.81
C PRO A 139 -4.55 13.23 -4.05
N GLU A 140 -3.55 13.66 -4.77
CA GLU A 140 -2.59 14.59 -4.21
C GLU A 140 -3.25 15.96 -4.00
N SER A 141 -2.95 16.58 -2.88
CA SER A 141 -3.41 17.95 -2.64
C SER A 141 -2.73 18.89 -3.62
N SER A 142 -3.57 19.68 -4.28
CA SER A 142 -3.31 20.74 -5.27
C SER A 142 -1.89 21.33 -5.38
N SER A 143 -1.52 21.53 -6.60
CA SER A 143 -0.49 22.34 -7.29
C SER A 143 0.65 23.03 -6.53
N PHE A 144 0.49 23.49 -5.31
CA PHE A 144 1.55 24.16 -4.55
C PHE A 144 2.47 23.16 -3.83
N LEU A 145 1.95 22.02 -3.38
CA LEU A 145 2.68 20.96 -2.68
C LEU A 145 3.33 19.95 -3.64
N GLN A 146 3.11 20.07 -4.94
CA GLN A 146 3.68 19.16 -5.94
C GLN A 146 5.23 19.13 -5.96
N LYS A 147 5.86 20.17 -5.41
CA LYS A 147 7.32 20.23 -5.28
C LYS A 147 7.86 19.49 -4.05
N PHE A 148 7.00 19.22 -3.07
CA PHE A 148 7.40 18.54 -1.84
C PHE A 148 6.60 17.24 -1.69
N PRO A 149 7.27 16.10 -1.62
CA PRO A 149 6.62 14.78 -1.53
C PRO A 149 6.09 14.47 -0.13
N LEU A 150 5.35 15.39 0.49
CA LEU A 150 4.79 15.15 1.82
C LEU A 150 3.49 14.36 1.73
N PRO A 151 3.25 13.39 2.64
CA PRO A 151 2.02 12.62 2.65
C PRO A 151 0.85 13.50 3.05
N SER A 152 -0.34 13.24 2.46
CA SER A 152 -1.59 13.90 2.84
C SER A 152 -2.49 13.00 3.70
N TYR A 153 -2.25 11.70 3.67
CA TYR A 153 -3.03 10.68 4.38
C TYR A 153 -2.07 9.64 4.96
N TYR A 154 -2.06 9.50 6.30
CA TYR A 154 -1.08 8.68 7.01
C TYR A 154 -1.59 8.23 8.38
N LEU A 155 -0.93 7.22 8.94
CA LEU A 155 -1.09 6.77 10.32
C LEU A 155 -0.18 7.57 11.25
N GLY A 156 -0.56 7.67 12.52
CA GLY A 156 0.29 8.07 13.64
C GLY A 156 0.21 9.51 14.07
N ALA A 157 -0.43 10.43 13.31
CA ALA A 157 -0.56 11.83 13.72
C ALA A 157 -1.87 12.13 14.45
N GLU A 158 -2.91 11.35 14.16
CA GLU A 158 -4.23 11.58 14.73
C GLU A 158 -4.71 10.35 15.52
N PRO A 159 -5.50 10.52 16.59
CA PRO A 159 -6.00 9.38 17.36
C PRO A 159 -6.93 8.48 16.57
N THR A 160 -7.54 8.98 15.52
CA THR A 160 -8.47 8.24 14.66
C THR A 160 -8.15 8.47 13.20
N VAL A 161 -8.23 7.39 12.41
CA VAL A 161 -8.05 7.43 10.96
C VAL A 161 -9.15 6.66 10.26
N ALA A 162 -9.41 7.00 9.00
CA ALA A 162 -10.42 6.35 8.17
C ALA A 162 -9.76 5.75 6.91
N PRO A 163 -9.14 4.58 6.99
CA PRO A 163 -8.55 3.93 5.82
C PRO A 163 -9.65 3.51 4.84
N ARG A 164 -9.33 3.55 3.55
CA ARG A 164 -10.17 2.99 2.50
C ARG A 164 -9.96 1.48 2.45
N CYS A 165 -11.04 0.74 2.33
CA CYS A 165 -11.01 -0.71 2.23
C CYS A 165 -11.97 -1.19 1.15
N GLY A 166 -11.69 -2.34 0.58
CA GLY A 166 -12.55 -2.96 -0.40
C GLY A 166 -12.07 -4.35 -0.80
N ASP A 167 -12.81 -4.92 -1.72
CA ASP A 167 -12.56 -6.24 -2.27
C ASP A 167 -12.58 -6.15 -3.79
N LEU A 168 -11.78 -6.98 -4.45
CA LEU A 168 -11.80 -7.14 -5.89
C LEU A 168 -11.62 -8.60 -6.27
N HIS A 169 -12.16 -8.95 -7.43
CA HIS A 169 -11.95 -10.24 -8.04
C HIS A 169 -10.92 -10.10 -9.15
N LEU A 170 -9.91 -10.97 -9.16
CA LEU A 170 -8.89 -11.03 -10.20
C LEU A 170 -9.15 -12.22 -11.10
N ASP A 171 -9.16 -11.96 -12.39
CA ASP A 171 -9.17 -13.00 -13.41
C ASP A 171 -7.74 -13.54 -13.64
N ARG A 172 -7.65 -14.69 -14.30
CA ARG A 172 -6.35 -15.26 -14.68
C ARG A 172 -5.59 -14.29 -15.57
N ASN A 173 -4.34 -14.02 -15.24
CA ASN A 173 -3.43 -13.05 -15.87
C ASN A 173 -3.71 -11.57 -15.54
N ASP A 174 -4.64 -11.28 -14.65
CA ASP A 174 -4.69 -9.94 -14.08
C ASP A 174 -3.49 -9.70 -13.16
N GLU A 175 -3.05 -8.46 -13.12
CA GLU A 175 -1.91 -8.04 -12.32
C GLU A 175 -2.28 -6.83 -11.47
N LEU A 176 -1.78 -6.78 -10.25
CA LEU A 176 -1.86 -5.58 -9.43
C LEU A 176 -0.57 -4.79 -9.57
N ILE A 177 -0.74 -3.48 -9.75
CA ILE A 177 0.35 -2.52 -9.80
C ILE A 177 0.23 -1.64 -8.55
N LEU A 178 1.32 -1.54 -7.81
CA LEU A 178 1.47 -0.69 -6.64
C LEU A 178 2.42 0.44 -7.02
N LEU A 179 1.95 1.68 -7.03
CA LEU A 179 2.78 2.82 -7.41
C LEU A 179 2.86 3.84 -6.27
N SER A 180 4.04 4.03 -5.72
CA SER A 180 4.33 5.10 -4.78
C SER A 180 5.01 6.25 -5.52
N SER A 181 4.27 7.30 -5.81
CA SER A 181 4.75 8.50 -6.51
C SER A 181 3.88 9.70 -6.13
N ASN A 182 4.40 10.90 -6.35
CA ASN A 182 3.65 12.13 -6.07
C ASN A 182 2.59 12.43 -7.14
N GLN A 183 2.78 11.90 -8.33
CA GLN A 183 1.85 12.07 -9.45
C GLN A 183 1.73 10.75 -10.21
N LEU A 184 0.54 10.46 -10.70
CA LEU A 184 0.32 9.32 -11.58
C LEU A 184 0.81 9.69 -12.99
N PRO A 185 1.90 9.08 -13.49
CA PRO A 185 2.38 9.32 -14.83
C PRO A 185 1.35 8.83 -15.87
N LYS A 186 1.27 9.50 -17.01
CA LYS A 186 0.30 9.14 -18.05
C LYS A 186 0.56 7.77 -18.65
N SER A 187 1.83 7.38 -18.77
CA SER A 187 2.24 6.07 -19.27
C SER A 187 1.76 4.91 -18.41
N ILE A 188 1.42 5.14 -17.12
CA ILE A 188 0.87 4.07 -16.24
C ILE A 188 -0.40 3.44 -16.81
N TRP A 189 -1.20 4.21 -17.55
CA TRP A 189 -2.47 3.75 -18.11
C TRP A 189 -2.30 2.85 -19.33
N THR A 190 -1.15 2.94 -20.01
CA THR A 190 -0.86 2.23 -21.25
C THR A 190 0.21 1.15 -21.12
N LEU A 191 0.64 0.82 -19.89
CA LEU A 191 1.59 -0.27 -19.64
C LEU A 191 1.11 -1.58 -20.27
N GLU A 192 2.02 -2.30 -20.92
CA GLU A 192 1.74 -3.59 -21.54
C GLU A 192 2.13 -4.73 -20.60
N SER A 193 1.20 -5.66 -20.33
CA SER A 193 1.45 -6.80 -19.41
C SER A 193 2.58 -7.73 -19.87
N GLN A 194 2.91 -7.72 -21.15
CA GLN A 194 3.98 -8.55 -21.72
C GLN A 194 5.38 -8.01 -21.41
N LYS A 195 5.51 -6.72 -21.15
CA LYS A 195 6.79 -6.07 -20.79
C LYS A 195 7.16 -6.43 -19.35
N ASP A 196 8.46 -6.45 -19.10
CA ASP A 196 8.97 -6.66 -17.74
C ASP A 196 8.92 -5.35 -16.92
N LEU A 197 9.22 -5.48 -15.63
CA LEU A 197 9.18 -4.35 -14.70
C LEU A 197 10.29 -3.32 -15.01
N GLU A 198 11.39 -3.73 -15.62
CA GLU A 198 12.49 -2.85 -16.04
C GLU A 198 12.03 -1.90 -17.14
N THR A 199 11.44 -2.45 -18.19
CA THR A 199 10.87 -1.67 -19.30
C THR A 199 9.79 -0.69 -18.79
N TRP A 200 8.92 -1.12 -17.87
CA TRP A 200 7.95 -0.22 -17.25
C TRP A 200 8.61 0.92 -16.49
N THR A 201 9.67 0.63 -15.74
CA THR A 201 10.43 1.64 -15.01
C THR A 201 11.07 2.66 -15.96
N ASP A 202 11.61 2.20 -17.09
CA ASP A 202 12.22 3.07 -18.09
C ASP A 202 11.18 3.98 -18.77
N GLU A 203 10.01 3.44 -19.12
CA GLU A 203 8.90 4.22 -19.70
C GLU A 203 8.41 5.32 -18.73
N LEU A 204 8.23 4.99 -17.45
CA LEU A 204 7.83 5.96 -16.42
C LEU A 204 8.91 7.04 -16.21
N THR A 205 10.18 6.65 -16.23
CA THR A 205 11.30 7.57 -16.06
C THR A 205 11.44 8.51 -17.27
N GLN A 206 11.23 8.00 -18.49
CA GLN A 206 11.28 8.83 -19.70
C GLN A 206 10.19 9.90 -19.72
N GLU A 207 9.02 9.60 -19.16
CA GLU A 207 7.95 10.60 -19.05
C GLU A 207 8.30 11.73 -18.10
N ASN A 208 8.89 11.41 -16.93
CA ASN A 208 9.26 12.40 -15.93
C ASN A 208 10.44 11.93 -15.06
N ASN A 209 11.65 12.28 -15.47
CA ASN A 209 12.88 11.95 -14.78
C ASN A 209 13.14 12.77 -13.50
N SER A 210 12.32 13.78 -13.22
CA SER A 210 12.46 14.60 -12.02
C SER A 210 11.72 14.03 -10.82
N GLN A 211 10.79 13.09 -11.02
CA GLN A 211 9.95 12.52 -9.96
C GLN A 211 10.46 11.15 -9.53
N PRO A 212 10.75 10.96 -8.23
CA PRO A 212 11.07 9.65 -7.69
C PRO A 212 9.80 8.81 -7.62
N PHE A 213 9.93 7.50 -7.83
CA PHE A 213 8.85 6.56 -7.63
C PHE A 213 9.34 5.19 -7.18
N TRP A 214 8.44 4.45 -6.56
CA TRP A 214 8.57 3.02 -6.33
C TRP A 214 7.41 2.30 -7.02
N LEU A 215 7.73 1.22 -7.71
CA LEU A 215 6.81 0.42 -8.48
C LEU A 215 6.86 -1.03 -8.01
N GLY A 216 5.73 -1.55 -7.57
CA GLY A 216 5.52 -2.97 -7.27
C GLY A 216 4.60 -3.60 -8.31
N ARG A 217 4.92 -4.82 -8.73
CA ARG A 217 4.10 -5.65 -9.63
C ARG A 217 3.81 -6.97 -8.97
N LEU A 218 2.54 -7.31 -8.88
CA LEU A 218 2.06 -8.54 -8.30
C LEU A 218 1.29 -9.36 -9.33
N LYS A 219 1.73 -10.61 -9.54
CA LYS A 219 1.04 -11.61 -10.35
C LYS A 219 0.52 -12.71 -9.44
N LEU A 220 -0.74 -13.10 -9.63
CA LEU A 220 -1.27 -14.32 -9.06
C LEU A 220 -1.01 -15.49 -10.03
N ASP A 221 -0.48 -16.58 -9.52
CA ASP A 221 -0.21 -17.81 -10.29
C ASP A 221 -1.50 -18.57 -10.57
#